data_426173d0ed98aff4dcb47f03880901de
#
_entry.id   426173d0ed98aff4dcb47f03880901de
#
_cell.length_a   1.000
_cell.length_b   1.000
_cell.length_c   1.000
_cell.angle_alpha   90.00
_cell.angle_beta   90.00
_cell.angle_gamma   90.00
#
_symmetry.space_group_name_H-M   'P 1'
#
loop_
_entity.id
_entity.type
_entity.pdbx_description
1 polymer ?
#
loop_
_entity_poly.entity_id
_entity_poly.type
_entity_poly.pdbx_seq_one_letter_code
_entity_poly.pdbx_strand_id
1 'polypeptide(L)'
;MDCKITVMRKTWYKDLSEKYENPISHACDLEEGQVFISKGGQKPQGLCESAWESMRFFVETLASGGGNFYDGWMKNEKSAMISCNDGFRPVSFYIESIGEN
;
A
#
# COMPACT_ATOMS: atom_id res chain seq x y z
N MET A 1 0.12 -17.59 -2.37
CA MET A 1 1.42 -16.90 -2.36
C MET A 1 1.40 -15.75 -1.38
N ASP A 2 2.53 -15.43 -0.83
CA ASP A 2 2.64 -14.30 0.08
C ASP A 2 3.13 -13.04 -0.65
N CYS A 3 2.83 -11.89 -0.07
CA CYS A 3 3.25 -10.61 -0.61
C CYS A 3 4.02 -9.82 0.46
N LYS A 4 5.04 -9.12 0.02
CA LYS A 4 5.77 -8.15 0.83
C LYS A 4 5.26 -6.76 0.49
N ILE A 5 4.84 -6.02 1.50
CA ILE A 5 4.32 -4.67 1.36
C ILE A 5 5.30 -3.73 2.06
N THR A 6 5.93 -2.86 1.31
CA THR A 6 6.94 -1.94 1.84
C THR A 6 6.41 -0.51 1.77
N VAL A 7 6.50 0.22 2.87
CA VAL A 7 6.18 1.65 2.91
C VAL A 7 7.32 2.39 2.21
N MET A 8 7.03 2.99 1.05
CA MET A 8 8.06 3.62 0.22
C MET A 8 8.21 5.10 0.49
N ARG A 9 7.10 5.82 0.54
CA ARG A 9 7.10 7.27 0.71
C ARG A 9 5.89 7.72 1.52
N LYS A 10 6.10 8.72 2.37
CA LYS A 10 5.04 9.46 3.03
C LYS A 10 5.09 10.89 2.50
N THR A 11 3.98 11.37 2.00
CA THR A 11 3.88 12.71 1.43
C THR A 11 2.82 13.49 2.20
N TRP A 12 3.03 14.80 2.35
CA TRP A 12 2.06 15.68 2.98
C TRP A 12 1.86 16.91 2.10
N TYR A 13 0.65 17.07 1.62
CA TYR A 13 0.26 18.26 0.87
C TYR A 13 -0.24 19.30 1.87
N LYS A 14 0.71 19.97 2.50
CA LYS A 14 0.46 20.89 3.62
C LYS A 14 -0.54 21.99 3.26
N ASP A 15 -0.42 22.55 2.07
CA ASP A 15 -1.31 23.61 1.59
C ASP A 15 -2.76 23.13 1.48
N LEU A 16 -2.97 21.91 1.00
CA LEU A 16 -4.31 21.34 0.90
C LEU A 16 -4.88 21.02 2.29
N SER A 17 -4.05 20.50 3.18
CA SER A 17 -4.47 20.22 4.55
C SER A 17 -4.89 21.48 5.27
N GLU A 18 -4.09 22.55 5.16
CA GLU A 18 -4.40 23.81 5.83
C GLU A 18 -5.68 24.44 5.32
N LYS A 19 -5.98 24.26 4.04
CA LYS A 19 -7.15 24.87 3.42
C LYS A 19 -8.43 24.06 3.63
N TYR A 20 -8.35 22.75 3.61
CA TYR A 20 -9.54 21.90 3.52
C TYR A 20 -9.72 20.90 4.65
N GLU A 21 -8.67 20.55 5.36
CA GLU A 21 -8.74 19.50 6.37
C GLU A 21 -9.03 20.06 7.75
N ASN A 22 -9.95 19.41 8.47
CA ASN A 22 -10.14 19.74 9.89
C ASN A 22 -8.93 19.26 10.69
N PRO A 23 -8.62 19.93 11.83
CA PRO A 23 -7.50 19.48 12.66
C PRO A 23 -7.67 18.01 13.06
N ILE A 24 -6.57 17.27 13.05
CA ILE A 24 -6.56 15.86 13.44
C ILE A 24 -5.68 15.70 14.68
N SER A 25 -6.01 14.69 15.49
CA SER A 25 -5.27 14.46 16.75
C SER A 25 -3.89 13.88 16.50
N HIS A 26 -3.75 13.07 15.44
CA HIS A 26 -2.45 12.51 15.05
C HIS A 26 -2.49 12.13 13.58
N ALA A 27 -1.31 12.12 12.97
CA ALA A 27 -1.15 11.65 11.60
C ALA A 27 -0.90 10.14 11.60
N CYS A 28 -0.82 9.56 10.39
CA CYS A 28 -0.46 8.16 10.20
C CYS A 28 0.92 7.89 10.81
N ASP A 29 1.05 6.81 11.57
CA ASP A 29 2.28 6.44 12.26
C ASP A 29 3.16 5.46 11.48
N LEU A 30 2.82 5.14 10.25
CA LEU A 30 3.67 4.32 9.38
C LEU A 30 4.99 5.04 9.10
N GLU A 31 6.06 4.27 8.95
CA GLU A 31 7.38 4.82 8.67
C GLU A 31 7.91 4.31 7.35
N GLU A 32 8.63 5.15 6.63
CA GLU A 32 9.28 4.74 5.37
C GLU A 32 10.24 3.61 5.65
N GLY A 33 10.20 2.57 4.82
CA GLY A 33 10.99 1.37 4.99
C GLY A 33 10.31 0.27 5.80
N GLN A 34 9.20 0.57 6.46
CA GLN A 34 8.45 -0.43 7.22
C GLN A 34 7.90 -1.50 6.28
N VAL A 35 7.93 -2.76 6.73
CA VAL A 35 7.54 -3.91 5.92
C VAL A 35 6.41 -4.67 6.60
N PHE A 36 5.42 -5.07 5.79
CA PHE A 36 4.34 -5.97 6.21
C PHE A 36 4.35 -7.18 5.30
N ILE A 37 4.00 -8.33 5.85
CA ILE A 37 3.87 -9.57 5.06
C ILE A 37 2.40 -9.97 5.05
N SER A 38 1.83 -10.07 3.84
CA SER A 38 0.48 -10.59 3.65
C SER A 38 0.57 -12.07 3.36
N LYS A 39 -0.01 -12.88 4.21
CA LYS A 39 -0.02 -14.34 4.06
C LYS A 39 -1.26 -14.76 3.30
N GLY A 40 -1.06 -15.31 2.08
CA GLY A 40 -2.16 -15.83 1.29
C GLY A 40 -3.25 -14.83 0.95
N GLY A 41 -2.90 -13.57 0.80
CA GLY A 41 -3.87 -12.52 0.47
C GLY A 41 -4.59 -11.90 1.66
N GLN A 42 -4.20 -12.26 2.88
CA GLN A 42 -4.84 -11.73 4.08
C GLN A 42 -4.22 -10.41 4.51
N LYS A 43 -5.04 -9.58 5.15
CA LYS A 43 -4.57 -8.30 5.69
C LYS A 43 -3.50 -8.53 6.76
N PRO A 44 -2.31 -7.93 6.62
CA PRO A 44 -1.29 -8.06 7.66
C PRO A 44 -1.71 -7.32 8.92
N GLN A 45 -1.28 -7.83 10.06
CA GLN A 45 -1.50 -7.17 11.34
C GLN A 45 -0.73 -5.85 11.37
N GLY A 46 -1.37 -4.82 11.90
CA GLY A 46 -0.75 -3.50 12.04
C GLY A 46 -0.95 -2.57 10.86
N LEU A 47 -1.43 -3.06 9.73
CA LEU A 47 -1.74 -2.23 8.58
C LEU A 47 -3.13 -1.62 8.74
N CYS A 48 -3.28 -0.31 8.52
CA CYS A 48 -4.56 0.34 8.71
C CYS A 48 -5.56 -0.05 7.62
N GLU A 49 -6.85 0.04 7.96
CA GLU A 49 -7.93 -0.37 7.07
C GLU A 49 -7.95 0.41 5.76
N SER A 50 -7.71 1.73 5.81
CA SER A 50 -7.78 2.53 4.59
C SER A 50 -6.67 2.17 3.62
N ALA A 51 -5.47 1.88 4.12
CA ALA A 51 -4.38 1.40 3.27
C ALA A 51 -4.70 0.02 2.70
N TRP A 52 -5.22 -0.88 3.55
CA TRP A 52 -5.60 -2.21 3.11
C TRP A 52 -6.65 -2.18 2.01
N GLU A 53 -7.69 -1.37 2.17
CA GLU A 53 -8.74 -1.25 1.15
C GLU A 53 -8.19 -0.74 -0.18
N SER A 54 -7.20 0.14 -0.14
CA SER A 54 -6.57 0.65 -1.36
C SER A 54 -5.79 -0.41 -2.11
N MET A 55 -5.20 -1.37 -1.41
CA MET A 55 -4.29 -2.34 -2.02
C MET A 55 -4.85 -3.76 -2.12
N ARG A 56 -5.98 -4.02 -1.49
CA ARG A 56 -6.54 -5.37 -1.34
C ARG A 56 -6.65 -6.13 -2.65
N PHE A 57 -7.21 -5.50 -3.68
CA PHE A 57 -7.36 -6.13 -5.00
C PHE A 57 -6.01 -6.63 -5.53
N PHE A 58 -4.98 -5.79 -5.40
CA PHE A 58 -3.65 -6.12 -5.92
C PHE A 58 -3.00 -7.25 -5.12
N VAL A 59 -3.13 -7.20 -3.80
CA VAL A 59 -2.57 -8.24 -2.94
C VAL A 59 -3.26 -9.59 -3.20
N GLU A 60 -4.59 -9.59 -3.29
CA GLU A 60 -5.35 -10.82 -3.54
C GLU A 60 -5.03 -11.41 -4.91
N THR A 61 -4.88 -10.56 -5.91
CA THR A 61 -4.52 -11.01 -7.26
C THR A 61 -3.12 -11.66 -7.26
N LEU A 62 -2.15 -11.02 -6.61
CA LEU A 62 -0.80 -11.58 -6.51
C LEU A 62 -0.80 -12.89 -5.72
N ALA A 63 -1.58 -12.95 -4.64
CA ALA A 63 -1.69 -14.16 -3.83
C ALA A 63 -2.24 -15.35 -4.63
N SER A 64 -3.08 -15.07 -5.62
CA SER A 64 -3.66 -16.09 -6.51
C SER A 64 -2.76 -16.44 -7.69
N GLY A 65 -1.56 -15.86 -7.78
CA GLY A 65 -0.63 -16.11 -8.88
C GLY A 65 -0.79 -15.17 -10.06
N GLY A 66 -1.68 -14.17 -9.95
CA GLY A 66 -1.86 -13.17 -11.00
C GLY A 66 -0.78 -12.10 -10.98
N GLY A 67 -0.97 -11.09 -11.81
CA GLY A 67 -0.02 -9.98 -11.92
C GLY A 67 -0.20 -9.23 -13.21
N ASN A 68 0.88 -8.59 -13.66
CA ASN A 68 0.92 -7.81 -14.88
C ASN A 68 -0.21 -6.78 -14.94
N PHE A 69 -0.38 -6.04 -13.85
CA PHE A 69 -1.44 -5.03 -13.73
C PHE A 69 -1.31 -3.98 -14.85
N TYR A 70 -2.43 -3.61 -15.43
CA TYR A 70 -2.50 -2.62 -16.51
C TYR A 70 -1.61 -2.96 -17.70
N ASP A 71 -1.34 -4.26 -17.90
CA ASP A 71 -0.61 -4.77 -19.06
C ASP A 71 0.72 -4.04 -19.29
N GLY A 72 1.67 -4.32 -18.42
CA GLY A 72 3.03 -3.78 -18.55
C GLY A 72 3.30 -2.52 -17.74
N TRP A 73 2.47 -2.23 -16.76
CA TRP A 73 2.66 -1.06 -15.90
C TRP A 73 3.93 -1.12 -15.06
N MET A 74 4.16 -2.26 -14.39
CA MET A 74 5.31 -2.42 -13.49
C MET A 74 6.44 -3.17 -14.18
N LYS A 75 7.68 -2.78 -13.87
CA LYS A 75 8.85 -3.51 -14.37
C LYS A 75 8.85 -4.96 -13.89
N ASN A 76 8.45 -5.18 -12.63
CA ASN A 76 8.23 -6.52 -12.10
C ASN A 76 6.74 -6.83 -12.26
N GLU A 77 6.41 -7.82 -13.09
CA GLU A 77 5.01 -8.19 -13.35
C GLU A 77 4.27 -8.64 -12.11
N LYS A 78 4.98 -9.11 -11.10
CA LYS A 78 4.41 -9.59 -9.84
C LYS A 78 4.50 -8.53 -8.75
N SER A 79 4.22 -7.28 -9.11
CA SER A 79 4.27 -6.16 -8.18
C SER A 79 3.27 -5.07 -8.54
N ALA A 80 3.08 -4.15 -7.60
CA ALA A 80 2.24 -2.96 -7.80
C ALA A 80 2.73 -1.84 -6.89
N MET A 81 2.57 -0.60 -7.32
CA MET A 81 2.85 0.57 -6.49
C MET A 81 1.52 1.25 -6.21
N ILE A 82 1.05 1.18 -4.97
CA ILE A 82 -0.28 1.62 -4.58
C ILE A 82 -0.18 2.66 -3.47
N SER A 83 -1.02 3.68 -3.55
CA SER A 83 -1.12 4.71 -2.51
C SER A 83 -2.37 4.46 -1.67
N CYS A 84 -2.31 4.81 -0.38
CA CYS A 84 -3.52 4.87 0.44
C CYS A 84 -4.44 6.00 -0.07
N ASN A 85 -5.67 6.02 0.44
CA ASN A 85 -6.71 6.92 -0.07
C ASN A 85 -6.68 8.34 0.52
N ASP A 86 -5.75 8.64 1.41
CA ASP A 86 -5.68 9.97 2.01
C ASP A 86 -5.09 10.96 1.02
N GLY A 87 -5.91 11.91 0.56
CA GLY A 87 -5.50 12.91 -0.41
C GLY A 87 -4.63 14.01 0.17
N PHE A 88 -4.55 14.12 1.51
CA PHE A 88 -3.69 15.11 2.16
C PHE A 88 -2.34 14.54 2.54
N ARG A 89 -2.31 13.26 2.96
CA ARG A 89 -1.08 12.59 3.41
C ARG A 89 -0.96 11.20 2.79
N PRO A 90 -0.81 11.14 1.44
CA PRO A 90 -0.73 9.84 0.79
C PRO A 90 0.53 9.09 1.19
N VAL A 91 0.38 7.79 1.38
CA VAL A 91 1.49 6.88 1.66
C VAL A 91 1.57 5.90 0.50
N SER A 92 2.74 5.79 -0.11
CA SER A 92 2.96 4.88 -1.25
C SER A 92 3.55 3.58 -0.74
N PHE A 93 3.00 2.47 -1.24
CA PHE A 93 3.41 1.12 -0.88
C PHE A 93 3.88 0.38 -2.13
N TYR A 94 5.01 -0.30 -2.01
CA TYR A 94 5.44 -1.24 -3.04
C TYR A 94 5.01 -2.64 -2.59
N ILE A 95 4.20 -3.28 -3.42
CA ILE A 95 3.64 -4.60 -3.14
C ILE A 95 4.26 -5.58 -4.12
N GLU A 96 4.88 -6.65 -3.63
CA GLU A 96 5.51 -7.62 -4.49
C GLU A 96 5.23 -9.03 -4.00
N SER A 97 5.05 -9.95 -4.94
CA SER A 97 4.94 -11.36 -4.62
C SER A 97 6.31 -11.88 -4.21
N ILE A 98 6.37 -12.59 -3.10
CA ILE A 98 7.62 -13.17 -2.61
C ILE A 98 7.63 -14.69 -2.76
N GLY A 99 6.69 -15.19 -3.56
CA GLY A 99 6.67 -16.59 -3.91
C GLY A 99 5.80 -17.42 -2.99
N GLU A 100 5.94 -18.72 -3.13
CA GLU A 100 5.15 -19.69 -2.39
C GLU A 100 5.77 -20.04 -1.05
N ASN A 101 4.92 -20.43 -0.14
CA ASN A 101 5.32 -20.93 1.16
C ASN A 101 5.21 -22.44 1.21
#